data_ea65a03d04e74d38479ac4b4ddeeb7b7
#
_entry.id   ea65a03d04e74d38479ac4b4ddeeb7b7
#
_cell.length_a   1.000
_cell.length_b   1.000
_cell.length_c   1.000
_cell.angle_alpha   90.00
_cell.angle_beta   90.00
_cell.angle_gamma   90.00
#
_symmetry.space_group_name_H-M   'P 1'
#
loop_
_entity.id
_entity.type
_entity.pdbx_description
1 polymer ?
#
loop_
_entity_poly.entity_id
_entity_poly.type
_entity_poly.pdbx_seq_one_letter_code
_entity_poly.pdbx_strand_id
1 'polypeptide(L)'
;MASGLIYDKEKQSYNALSLLSGLAPPLGYSYFSPKDCPNDLDCFKDLKTGIEYAKKQGKPILLDFTGYACVNCRKMEEHVWPLPEVDKVLRDNFVLISLYVDDKKELPEFEQLYVKRTSGVGTRKLENFGHKWAHFQASYFGVNSQPFYLITVSYTHLTLPTRRFV
;
A
#
# COMPACT_ATOMS: atom_id res chain seq x y z
N MET A 1 9.24 21.33 4.54
CA MET A 1 7.79 21.11 4.56
C MET A 1 7.42 20.70 5.97
N ALA A 2 6.50 21.40 6.61
CA ALA A 2 6.04 21.03 7.95
C ALA A 2 5.27 19.71 7.84
N SER A 3 5.69 18.68 8.60
CA SER A 3 4.88 17.49 8.74
C SER A 3 3.56 17.91 9.40
N GLY A 4 2.42 17.45 8.90
CA GLY A 4 1.12 17.68 9.53
C GLY A 4 0.97 16.97 10.88
N LEU A 5 2.09 16.64 11.53
CA LEU A 5 2.19 15.91 12.78
C LEU A 5 2.85 16.77 13.84
N ILE A 6 2.27 16.83 15.03
CA ILE A 6 2.89 17.42 16.22
C ILE A 6 3.43 16.28 17.07
N TYR A 7 4.72 16.36 17.44
CA TYR A 7 5.32 15.39 18.36
C TYR A 7 4.82 15.62 19.78
N ASP A 8 4.17 14.62 20.34
CA ASP A 8 3.75 14.57 21.72
C ASP A 8 4.84 13.92 22.58
N LYS A 9 5.51 14.74 23.41
CA LYS A 9 6.63 14.29 24.26
C LYS A 9 6.19 13.32 25.37
N GLU A 10 4.94 13.41 25.84
CA GLU A 10 4.43 12.54 26.90
C GLU A 10 4.11 11.14 26.38
N LYS A 11 3.58 11.07 25.17
CA LYS A 11 3.22 9.80 24.52
C LYS A 11 4.34 9.22 23.66
N GLN A 12 5.47 9.96 23.51
CA GLN A 12 6.55 9.60 22.58
C GLN A 12 6.05 9.26 21.17
N SER A 13 4.99 9.93 20.74
CA SER A 13 4.31 9.69 19.47
C SER A 13 3.94 11.00 18.77
N TYR A 14 3.67 10.91 17.47
CA TYR A 14 3.21 12.05 16.68
C TYR A 14 1.68 12.08 16.66
N ASN A 15 1.09 13.23 17.01
CA ASN A 15 -0.33 13.49 16.84
C ASN A 15 -0.60 14.16 15.51
N ALA A 16 -1.59 13.68 14.77
CA ALA A 16 -2.03 14.33 13.53
C ALA A 16 -2.68 15.70 13.83
N LEU A 17 -2.31 16.72 13.04
CA LEU A 17 -3.04 17.99 13.03
C LEU A 17 -4.40 17.76 12.37
N SER A 18 -5.48 17.84 13.14
CA SER A 18 -6.84 17.49 12.67
C SER A 18 -7.29 18.28 11.44
N LEU A 19 -6.83 19.52 11.27
CA LEU A 19 -7.12 20.36 10.09
C LEU A 19 -6.29 19.99 8.85
N LEU A 20 -5.11 19.38 9.03
CA LEU A 20 -4.19 19.02 7.94
C LEU A 20 -4.11 17.50 7.76
N SER A 21 -4.84 16.76 8.59
CA SER A 21 -4.99 15.32 8.48
C SER A 21 -5.47 14.95 7.06
N GLY A 22 -4.75 14.05 6.43
CA GLY A 22 -5.01 13.63 5.06
C GLY A 22 -4.41 14.51 3.96
N LEU A 23 -3.91 15.71 4.27
CA LEU A 23 -3.18 16.57 3.34
C LEU A 23 -1.66 16.50 3.55
N ALA A 24 -1.23 16.01 4.71
CA ALA A 24 0.18 15.80 4.98
C ALA A 24 0.71 14.58 4.19
N PRO A 25 1.95 14.64 3.69
CA PRO A 25 2.57 13.49 3.06
C PRO A 25 2.67 12.32 4.06
N PRO A 26 2.55 11.07 3.58
CA PRO A 26 2.63 9.90 4.44
C PRO A 26 3.95 9.81 5.20
N LEU A 27 3.93 9.07 6.29
CA LEU A 27 5.14 8.70 7.02
C LEU A 27 6.14 8.04 6.05
N GLY A 28 7.41 8.37 6.19
CA GLY A 28 8.45 7.91 5.24
C GLY A 28 8.79 8.95 4.15
N TYR A 29 7.92 9.93 3.89
CA TYR A 29 8.21 11.11 3.05
C TYR A 29 8.78 12.28 3.86
N SER A 30 8.78 12.17 5.18
CA SER A 30 9.28 13.21 6.08
C SER A 30 10.71 12.90 6.50
N TYR A 31 11.58 13.91 6.43
CA TYR A 31 12.93 13.86 7.00
C TYR A 31 12.94 13.53 8.50
N PHE A 32 11.83 13.75 9.20
CA PHE A 32 11.70 13.56 10.65
C PHE A 32 11.09 12.22 11.05
N SER A 33 10.56 11.46 10.10
CA SER A 33 10.00 10.13 10.36
C SER A 33 10.46 9.16 9.26
N PRO A 34 11.58 8.47 9.47
CA PRO A 34 12.16 7.57 8.48
C PRO A 34 11.40 6.24 8.35
N LYS A 35 10.36 6.01 9.15
CA LYS A 35 9.58 4.77 9.09
C LYS A 35 8.69 4.75 7.85
N ASP A 36 8.83 3.71 7.10
CA ASP A 36 8.20 3.56 5.78
C ASP A 36 6.73 3.16 5.83
N CYS A 37 6.20 2.80 7.00
CA CYS A 37 4.86 2.27 7.17
C CYS A 37 4.06 3.03 8.23
N PRO A 38 2.74 3.20 8.04
CA PRO A 38 1.88 3.85 9.02
C PRO A 38 1.88 3.12 10.36
N ASN A 39 1.73 3.85 11.48
CA ASN A 39 1.61 3.31 12.83
C ASN A 39 2.74 2.37 13.26
N ASP A 40 3.94 2.52 12.73
CA ASP A 40 5.04 1.60 12.99
C ASP A 40 4.72 0.13 12.69
N LEU A 41 3.76 -0.10 11.79
CA LEU A 41 3.45 -1.44 11.31
C LEU A 41 4.58 -1.96 10.42
N ASP A 42 4.88 -3.25 10.52
CA ASP A 42 5.72 -3.93 9.55
C ASP A 42 4.93 -4.11 8.25
N CYS A 43 5.26 -3.35 7.22
CA CYS A 43 4.61 -3.48 5.93
C CYS A 43 5.61 -3.71 4.80
N PHE A 44 5.11 -4.33 3.74
CA PHE A 44 5.85 -4.56 2.51
C PHE A 44 5.28 -3.68 1.39
N LYS A 45 6.15 -3.03 0.62
CA LYS A 45 5.76 -2.23 -0.56
C LYS A 45 5.88 -3.02 -1.87
N ASP A 46 6.37 -4.24 -1.77
CA ASP A 46 6.48 -5.18 -2.88
C ASP A 46 5.72 -6.47 -2.60
N LEU A 47 4.92 -6.90 -3.57
CA LEU A 47 4.04 -8.05 -3.42
C LEU A 47 4.81 -9.35 -3.24
N LYS A 48 5.92 -9.54 -3.95
CA LYS A 48 6.69 -10.78 -3.92
C LYS A 48 7.35 -10.99 -2.56
N THR A 49 8.05 -10.00 -2.07
CA THR A 49 8.73 -10.05 -0.76
C THR A 49 7.74 -10.21 0.38
N GLY A 50 6.60 -9.51 0.30
CA GLY A 50 5.53 -9.65 1.29
C GLY A 50 4.90 -11.05 1.32
N ILE A 51 4.65 -11.64 0.16
CA ILE A 51 4.13 -13.02 0.05
C ILE A 51 5.14 -14.04 0.62
N GLU A 52 6.42 -13.90 0.28
CA GLU A 52 7.48 -14.79 0.79
C GLU A 52 7.58 -14.72 2.32
N TYR A 53 7.47 -13.51 2.87
CA TYR A 53 7.47 -13.32 4.32
C TYR A 53 6.21 -13.92 4.97
N ALA A 54 5.04 -13.66 4.41
CA ALA A 54 3.77 -14.19 4.91
C ALA A 54 3.75 -15.73 4.93
N LYS A 55 4.30 -16.37 3.89
CA LYS A 55 4.49 -17.83 3.86
C LYS A 55 5.36 -18.35 4.99
N LYS A 56 6.48 -17.67 5.28
CA LYS A 56 7.38 -18.04 6.38
C LYS A 56 6.72 -17.90 7.74
N GLN A 57 5.87 -16.88 7.91
CA GLN A 57 5.16 -16.61 9.16
C GLN A 57 3.88 -17.43 9.33
N GLY A 58 3.38 -18.08 8.27
CA GLY A 58 2.10 -18.77 8.27
C GLY A 58 0.90 -17.85 8.51
N LYS A 59 1.05 -16.55 8.21
CA LYS A 59 0.01 -15.54 8.41
C LYS A 59 -0.71 -15.19 7.10
N PRO A 60 -2.01 -14.89 7.14
CA PRO A 60 -2.72 -14.31 6.00
C PRO A 60 -2.17 -12.93 5.66
N ILE A 61 -2.41 -12.51 4.43
CA ILE A 61 -1.99 -11.21 3.92
C ILE A 61 -3.17 -10.26 3.93
N LEU A 62 -2.96 -9.06 4.47
CA LEU A 62 -3.79 -7.90 4.20
C LEU A 62 -3.13 -7.09 3.08
N LEU A 63 -3.72 -7.15 1.89
CA LEU A 63 -3.28 -6.38 0.74
C LEU A 63 -4.01 -5.04 0.74
N ASP A 64 -3.26 -3.96 0.82
CA ASP A 64 -3.75 -2.59 0.85
C ASP A 64 -3.34 -1.86 -0.42
N PHE A 65 -4.31 -1.50 -1.26
CA PHE A 65 -4.09 -0.58 -2.36
C PHE A 65 -4.29 0.84 -1.89
N THR A 66 -3.19 1.56 -1.79
CA THR A 66 -3.09 2.90 -1.22
C THR A 66 -2.45 3.88 -2.20
N GLY A 67 -2.22 5.10 -1.78
CA GLY A 67 -1.52 6.11 -2.58
C GLY A 67 -0.91 7.20 -1.71
N TYR A 68 0.19 7.78 -2.18
CA TYR A 68 0.86 8.91 -1.51
C TYR A 68 -0.03 10.16 -1.46
N ALA A 69 -0.86 10.36 -2.50
CA ALA A 69 -1.82 11.47 -2.59
C ALA A 69 -3.24 11.07 -2.14
N CYS A 70 -3.42 9.91 -1.53
CA CYS A 70 -4.72 9.39 -1.15
C CYS A 70 -5.17 9.92 0.22
N VAL A 71 -6.00 10.98 0.24
CA VAL A 71 -6.53 11.58 1.48
C VAL A 71 -7.31 10.58 2.34
N ASN A 72 -8.13 9.73 1.72
CA ASN A 72 -8.93 8.76 2.47
C ASN A 72 -8.05 7.64 3.07
N CYS A 73 -6.96 7.27 2.39
CA CYS A 73 -5.99 6.32 2.93
C CYS A 73 -5.33 6.90 4.19
N ARG A 74 -4.94 8.19 4.15
CA ARG A 74 -4.38 8.89 5.33
C ARG A 74 -5.35 8.90 6.49
N LYS A 75 -6.64 9.18 6.25
CA LYS A 75 -7.67 9.15 7.30
C LYS A 75 -7.80 7.78 7.93
N MET A 76 -7.74 6.71 7.14
CA MET A 76 -7.77 5.34 7.67
C MET A 76 -6.55 5.05 8.55
N GLU A 77 -5.37 5.42 8.06
CA GLU A 77 -4.09 5.20 8.75
C GLU A 77 -3.96 6.05 10.02
N GLU A 78 -4.53 7.26 10.06
CA GLU A 78 -4.44 8.17 11.19
C GLU A 78 -5.54 7.94 12.25
N HIS A 79 -6.73 7.48 11.86
CA HIS A 79 -7.87 7.45 12.76
C HIS A 79 -8.43 6.05 13.00
N VAL A 80 -8.26 5.11 12.09
CA VAL A 80 -8.82 3.76 12.23
C VAL A 80 -7.76 2.74 12.63
N TRP A 81 -6.62 2.73 11.95
CA TRP A 81 -5.56 1.75 12.24
C TRP A 81 -4.95 1.89 13.65
N PRO A 82 -4.84 3.11 14.26
CA PRO A 82 -4.33 3.26 15.62
C PRO A 82 -5.31 2.85 16.73
N LEU A 83 -6.57 2.53 16.37
CA LEU A 83 -7.51 2.02 17.37
C LEU A 83 -6.95 0.72 17.98
N PRO A 84 -6.90 0.57 19.33
CA PRO A 84 -6.22 -0.57 19.96
C PRO A 84 -6.66 -1.93 19.45
N GLU A 85 -7.94 -2.09 19.14
CA GLU A 85 -8.52 -3.33 18.62
C GLU A 85 -8.05 -3.60 17.19
N VAL A 86 -7.99 -2.55 16.35
CA VAL A 86 -7.56 -2.65 14.95
C VAL A 86 -6.06 -2.88 14.87
N ASP A 87 -5.26 -2.06 15.58
CA ASP A 87 -3.81 -2.18 15.61
C ASP A 87 -3.36 -3.58 16.04
N LYS A 88 -3.98 -4.11 17.10
CA LYS A 88 -3.73 -5.47 17.58
C LYS A 88 -4.00 -6.52 16.50
N VAL A 89 -5.15 -6.43 15.82
CA VAL A 89 -5.53 -7.38 14.77
C VAL A 89 -4.55 -7.30 13.60
N LEU A 90 -4.17 -6.09 13.17
CA LEU A 90 -3.22 -5.88 12.08
C LEU A 90 -1.85 -6.51 12.39
N ARG A 91 -1.31 -6.29 13.59
CA ARG A 91 0.00 -6.81 14.00
C ARG A 91 0.02 -8.32 14.22
N ASP A 92 -0.99 -8.81 14.92
CA ASP A 92 -0.97 -10.20 15.38
C ASP A 92 -1.36 -11.18 14.27
N ASN A 93 -2.30 -10.80 13.40
CA ASN A 93 -2.96 -11.74 12.52
C ASN A 93 -2.57 -11.60 11.05
N PHE A 94 -2.00 -10.48 10.61
CA PHE A 94 -1.75 -10.25 9.19
C PHE A 94 -0.30 -9.88 8.88
N VAL A 95 0.09 -10.14 7.64
CA VAL A 95 1.22 -9.48 7.00
C VAL A 95 0.65 -8.40 6.09
N LEU A 96 1.01 -7.14 6.36
CA LEU A 96 0.54 -6.00 5.59
C LEU A 96 1.40 -5.81 4.33
N ILE A 97 0.75 -5.72 3.18
CA ILE A 97 1.39 -5.37 1.91
C ILE A 97 0.68 -4.14 1.35
N SER A 98 1.34 -3.00 1.37
CA SER A 98 0.80 -1.73 0.88
C SER A 98 1.32 -1.41 -0.51
N LEU A 99 0.45 -1.45 -1.50
CA LEU A 99 0.75 -1.22 -2.91
C LEU A 99 0.31 0.19 -3.31
N TYR A 100 1.29 1.07 -3.53
CA TYR A 100 1.04 2.47 -3.86
C TYR A 100 0.75 2.64 -5.34
N VAL A 101 -0.51 2.89 -5.69
CA VAL A 101 -0.99 3.00 -7.09
C VAL A 101 -0.56 4.30 -7.80
N ASP A 102 0.00 5.24 -7.07
CA ASP A 102 0.52 6.52 -7.57
C ASP A 102 2.04 6.67 -7.41
N ASP A 103 2.75 5.58 -7.09
CA ASP A 103 4.20 5.56 -6.97
C ASP A 103 4.87 5.88 -8.31
N LYS A 104 5.68 6.95 -8.32
CA LYS A 104 6.40 7.44 -9.50
C LYS A 104 7.75 6.77 -9.73
N LYS A 105 8.18 5.90 -8.80
CA LYS A 105 9.43 5.16 -8.95
C LYS A 105 9.38 4.29 -10.20
N GLU A 106 10.37 4.44 -11.07
CA GLU A 106 10.45 3.69 -12.32
C GLU A 106 10.62 2.18 -12.09
N LEU A 107 9.94 1.40 -12.90
CA LEU A 107 10.16 -0.03 -12.99
C LEU A 107 11.48 -0.31 -13.72
N PRO A 108 12.19 -1.40 -13.35
CA PRO A 108 13.28 -1.91 -14.16
C PRO A 108 12.82 -2.10 -15.62
N GLU A 109 13.68 -1.85 -16.60
CA GLU A 109 13.33 -1.92 -18.03
C GLU A 109 12.68 -3.26 -18.44
N PHE A 110 13.16 -4.36 -17.86
CA PHE A 110 12.62 -5.70 -18.13
C PHE A 110 11.21 -5.93 -17.56
N GLU A 111 10.74 -5.08 -16.65
CA GLU A 111 9.38 -5.09 -16.09
C GLU A 111 8.45 -4.07 -16.79
N GLN A 112 8.98 -3.20 -17.63
CA GLN A 112 8.20 -2.21 -18.37
C GLN A 112 7.50 -2.87 -19.57
N LEU A 113 6.24 -3.24 -19.37
CA LEU A 113 5.44 -3.97 -20.35
C LEU A 113 4.32 -3.11 -20.91
N TYR A 114 3.94 -3.39 -22.19
CA TYR A 114 2.71 -2.86 -22.75
C TYR A 114 1.54 -3.78 -22.39
N VAL A 115 0.51 -3.23 -21.80
CA VAL A 115 -0.70 -3.95 -21.38
C VAL A 115 -1.94 -3.37 -22.05
N LYS A 116 -2.95 -4.19 -22.29
CA LYS A 116 -4.26 -3.69 -22.72
C LYS A 116 -4.87 -2.83 -21.62
N ARG A 117 -5.48 -1.72 -21.98
CA ARG A 117 -6.23 -0.90 -21.03
C ARG A 117 -7.45 -1.67 -20.55
N THR A 118 -7.79 -1.52 -19.27
CA THR A 118 -9.00 -2.12 -18.69
C THR A 118 -10.30 -1.61 -19.32
N SER A 119 -10.24 -0.44 -19.98
CA SER A 119 -11.34 0.07 -20.81
C SER A 119 -11.57 -0.72 -22.12
N GLY A 120 -10.70 -1.67 -22.43
CA GLY A 120 -10.77 -2.47 -23.66
C GLY A 120 -10.23 -1.78 -24.93
N VAL A 121 -9.92 -0.49 -24.87
CA VAL A 121 -9.44 0.28 -26.02
C VAL A 121 -7.98 0.71 -25.82
N GLY A 122 -7.10 0.26 -26.71
CA GLY A 122 -5.69 0.64 -26.75
C GLY A 122 -4.80 -0.05 -25.72
N THR A 123 -3.52 0.29 -25.77
CA THR A 123 -2.48 -0.21 -24.87
C THR A 123 -1.94 0.90 -23.99
N ARG A 124 -1.31 0.52 -22.88
CA ARG A 124 -0.60 1.41 -21.97
C ARG A 124 0.73 0.77 -21.59
N LYS A 125 1.80 1.55 -21.58
CA LYS A 125 3.08 1.13 -21.04
C LYS A 125 3.06 1.25 -19.50
N LEU A 126 3.48 0.22 -18.81
CA LEU A 126 3.72 0.24 -17.37
C LEU A 126 5.16 0.74 -17.16
N GLU A 127 5.33 1.99 -16.76
CA GLU A 127 6.65 2.64 -16.62
C GLU A 127 7.12 2.70 -15.18
N ASN A 128 6.20 2.71 -14.23
CA ASN A 128 6.47 2.86 -12.80
C ASN A 128 5.65 1.91 -11.95
N PHE A 129 6.01 1.79 -10.68
CA PHE A 129 5.33 0.91 -9.73
C PHE A 129 3.84 1.27 -9.58
N GLY A 130 3.48 2.54 -9.57
CA GLY A 130 2.09 2.97 -9.51
C GLY A 130 1.28 2.46 -10.71
N HIS A 131 1.82 2.53 -11.92
CA HIS A 131 1.19 1.95 -13.12
C HIS A 131 0.99 0.44 -12.99
N LYS A 132 1.99 -0.28 -12.46
CA LYS A 132 1.93 -1.73 -12.22
C LYS A 132 0.81 -2.08 -11.24
N TRP A 133 0.76 -1.42 -10.10
CA TRP A 133 -0.21 -1.73 -9.05
C TRP A 133 -1.63 -1.29 -9.42
N ALA A 134 -1.79 -0.13 -10.05
CA ALA A 134 -3.09 0.31 -10.56
C ALA A 134 -3.64 -0.64 -11.63
N HIS A 135 -2.79 -1.12 -12.55
CA HIS A 135 -3.18 -2.10 -13.55
C HIS A 135 -3.54 -3.45 -12.91
N PHE A 136 -2.74 -3.89 -11.94
CA PHE A 136 -3.02 -5.11 -11.18
C PHE A 136 -4.38 -5.04 -10.49
N GLN A 137 -4.64 -3.96 -9.73
CA GLN A 137 -5.91 -3.74 -9.05
C GLN A 137 -7.09 -3.79 -10.02
N ALA A 138 -7.02 -3.01 -11.10
CA ALA A 138 -8.13 -2.91 -12.06
C ALA A 138 -8.36 -4.22 -12.84
N SER A 139 -7.29 -4.94 -13.20
CA SER A 139 -7.39 -6.14 -14.03
C SER A 139 -7.87 -7.37 -13.25
N TYR A 140 -7.49 -7.51 -11.98
CA TYR A 140 -7.83 -8.68 -11.18
C TYR A 140 -9.08 -8.49 -10.33
N PHE A 141 -9.31 -7.28 -9.84
CA PHE A 141 -10.40 -7.03 -8.90
C PHE A 141 -11.51 -6.15 -9.50
N GLY A 142 -11.30 -5.61 -10.71
CA GLY A 142 -12.28 -4.73 -11.36
C GLY A 142 -12.50 -3.40 -10.64
N VAL A 143 -11.58 -3.03 -9.72
CA VAL A 143 -11.68 -1.85 -8.85
C VAL A 143 -10.56 -0.87 -9.19
N ASN A 144 -10.86 0.43 -9.13
CA ASN A 144 -9.92 1.52 -9.34
C ASN A 144 -10.17 2.65 -8.33
N SER A 145 -10.23 2.29 -7.06
CA SER A 145 -10.45 3.24 -5.95
C SER A 145 -9.55 2.92 -4.78
N GLN A 146 -9.16 3.93 -4.00
CA GLN A 146 -8.34 3.81 -2.81
C GLN A 146 -9.05 4.52 -1.64
N PRO A 147 -8.89 4.01 -0.40
CA PRO A 147 -8.24 2.73 -0.07
C PRO A 147 -9.06 1.52 -0.54
N PHE A 148 -8.38 0.44 -0.91
CA PHE A 148 -9.03 -0.83 -1.20
C PHE A 148 -8.25 -1.96 -0.51
N TYR A 149 -8.96 -2.73 0.32
CA TYR A 149 -8.38 -3.79 1.13
C TYR A 149 -8.84 -5.16 0.65
N LEU A 150 -7.90 -6.10 0.60
CA LEU A 150 -8.16 -7.49 0.29
C LEU A 150 -7.45 -8.39 1.30
N ILE A 151 -8.20 -9.33 1.88
CA ILE A 151 -7.62 -10.38 2.72
C ILE A 151 -7.48 -11.64 1.89
N THR A 152 -6.27 -12.21 1.88
CA THR A 152 -6.02 -13.52 1.28
C THR A 152 -5.61 -14.53 2.34
N VAL A 153 -6.34 -15.63 2.39
CA VAL A 153 -6.17 -16.68 3.40
C VAL A 153 -5.44 -17.91 2.87
N SER A 154 -5.12 -17.95 1.57
CA SER A 154 -4.46 -19.11 0.95
C SER A 154 -3.25 -18.68 0.13
N TYR A 155 -2.09 -19.14 0.53
CA TYR A 155 -0.84 -18.92 -0.20
C TYR A 155 -0.71 -19.76 -1.47
N THR A 156 -1.54 -20.79 -1.60
CA THR A 156 -1.47 -21.77 -2.71
C THR A 156 -2.09 -21.26 -4.00
N HIS A 157 -2.93 -20.22 -3.94
CA HIS A 157 -3.67 -19.71 -5.10
C HIS A 157 -3.23 -18.30 -5.55
N LEU A 158 -2.32 -17.64 -4.84
CA LEU A 158 -1.61 -16.47 -5.35
C LEU A 158 -0.42 -16.87 -6.23
N THR A 159 -0.63 -17.74 -7.17
CA THR A 159 0.20 -17.76 -8.35
C THR A 159 -0.16 -16.50 -9.13
N LEU A 160 0.75 -15.52 -9.15
CA LEU A 160 0.70 -14.48 -10.18
C LEU A 160 0.48 -15.22 -11.48
N PRO A 161 -0.64 -14.99 -12.19
CA PRO A 161 -0.80 -15.63 -13.48
C PRO A 161 0.34 -15.13 -14.35
N THR A 162 1.27 -16.00 -14.62
CA THR A 162 2.23 -15.89 -15.70
C THR A 162 1.49 -16.08 -17.03
N ARG A 163 0.39 -15.36 -17.24
CA ARG A 163 -0.16 -15.24 -18.56
C ARG A 163 0.82 -14.38 -19.33
N ARG A 164 1.56 -15.05 -20.22
CA ARG A 164 2.23 -14.38 -21.31
C ARG A 164 1.23 -13.42 -21.92
N PHE A 165 1.47 -12.13 -21.73
CA PHE A 165 0.77 -11.10 -22.48
C PHE A 165 1.30 -11.21 -23.92
N VAL A 166 0.51 -11.79 -24.81
CA VAL A 166 0.71 -11.75 -26.27
C VAL A 166 0.03 -10.52 -26.79
#